data_d2c22313fc4b238e91d1ba5ee11a0799
#
_entry.id   d2c22313fc4b238e91d1ba5ee11a0799
#
_cell.length_a   1.000
_cell.length_b   1.000
_cell.length_c   1.000
_cell.angle_alpha   90.00
_cell.angle_beta   90.00
_cell.angle_gamma   90.00
#
_symmetry.space_group_name_H-M   'P 1'
#
loop_
_entity.id
_entity.type
_entity.pdbx_description
1 polymer ?
#
loop_
_entity_poly.entity_id
_entity_poly.type
_entity_poly.pdbx_seq_one_letter_code
_entity_poly.pdbx_strand_id
1 'polypeptide(L)'
;MTVRILHTADLHLDSPLRSLAMKDDRLAAQVRSASRQALETMVQYCIDEDVAAFLISGDLYDGQERSAKTAAYLAAQMHRLAQAGVQVFYIKGNHDAENPIAGEIDLPSNVHVFEGRGEKVQLGGHPLFIHGVSFRDRHAPESLLPKYTAPEPGAVNIAMMHTSLAGAEGHDLYAPVSVGDLVGAGFDYWALGHIHKRAVHSETPWVVMPGMPQGRDIGEAGPKSATLLTVERGEISVSEV
;
A
#
# COMPACT_ATOMS: atom_id res chain seq x y z
N MET A 1 -18.60 17.42 -2.04
CA MET A 1 -17.15 17.45 -2.34
C MET A 1 -16.76 16.04 -2.68
N THR A 2 -16.06 15.82 -3.77
CA THR A 2 -15.53 14.52 -4.19
C THR A 2 -14.07 14.43 -3.74
N VAL A 3 -13.69 13.35 -3.06
CA VAL A 3 -12.30 13.08 -2.65
C VAL A 3 -11.86 11.82 -3.34
N ARG A 4 -10.74 11.86 -4.08
CA ARG A 4 -10.13 10.72 -4.75
C ARG A 4 -8.92 10.24 -3.97
N ILE A 5 -8.79 8.92 -3.82
CA ILE A 5 -7.70 8.29 -3.08
C ILE A 5 -7.21 7.10 -3.89
N LEU A 6 -5.91 7.01 -4.14
CA LEU A 6 -5.30 5.87 -4.82
C LEU A 6 -4.73 4.89 -3.79
N HIS A 7 -5.05 3.61 -3.92
CA HIS A 7 -4.57 2.54 -3.04
C HIS A 7 -3.74 1.53 -3.82
N THR A 8 -2.52 1.26 -3.34
CA THR A 8 -1.59 0.24 -3.84
C THR A 8 -0.90 -0.47 -2.69
N ALA A 9 -0.24 -1.59 -3.00
CA ALA A 9 0.60 -2.36 -2.07
C ALA A 9 1.66 -3.14 -2.86
N ASP A 10 2.60 -3.76 -2.17
CA ASP A 10 3.50 -4.78 -2.71
C ASP A 10 4.30 -4.30 -3.94
N LEU A 11 4.86 -3.08 -3.85
CA LEU A 11 5.67 -2.49 -4.93
C LEU A 11 7.01 -3.19 -5.11
N HIS A 12 7.62 -3.65 -4.02
CA HIS A 12 8.93 -4.30 -4.00
C HIS A 12 9.94 -3.62 -4.91
N LEU A 13 10.14 -2.33 -4.72
CA LEU A 13 11.02 -1.51 -5.55
C LEU A 13 12.39 -2.13 -5.72
N ASP A 14 12.83 -2.21 -6.98
CA ASP A 14 14.12 -2.75 -7.39
C ASP A 14 14.34 -4.22 -7.00
N SER A 15 13.27 -4.97 -6.71
CA SER A 15 13.36 -6.41 -6.46
C SER A 15 14.13 -7.12 -7.57
N PRO A 16 15.17 -7.89 -7.23
CA PRO A 16 15.91 -8.64 -8.23
C PRO A 16 15.06 -9.78 -8.78
N LEU A 17 14.54 -9.64 -9.99
CA LEU A 17 13.81 -10.70 -10.69
C LEU A 17 14.79 -11.79 -11.15
N ARG A 18 15.28 -12.57 -10.19
CA ARG A 18 16.41 -13.52 -10.39
C ARG A 18 16.14 -14.57 -11.45
N SER A 19 14.90 -15.03 -11.60
CA SER A 19 14.55 -16.08 -12.55
C SER A 19 14.49 -15.60 -14.01
N LEU A 20 14.15 -14.35 -14.25
CA LEU A 20 14.05 -13.75 -15.59
C LEU A 20 15.37 -13.10 -16.05
N ALA A 21 16.11 -12.49 -15.13
CA ALA A 21 17.37 -11.79 -15.41
C ALA A 21 18.52 -12.72 -15.85
N MET A 22 18.44 -14.03 -15.58
CA MET A 22 19.52 -14.98 -15.88
C MET A 22 19.65 -15.37 -17.37
N LYS A 23 18.73 -14.92 -18.23
CA LYS A 23 18.66 -15.39 -19.63
C LYS A 23 18.94 -14.32 -20.69
N ASP A 24 18.79 -13.04 -20.37
CA ASP A 24 18.97 -11.93 -21.31
C ASP A 24 19.22 -10.62 -20.58
N ASP A 25 20.36 -9.96 -20.89
CA ASP A 25 20.74 -8.68 -20.27
C ASP A 25 19.77 -7.53 -20.58
N ARG A 26 19.10 -7.56 -21.75
CA ARG A 26 18.08 -6.56 -22.11
C ARG A 26 16.83 -6.75 -21.27
N LEU A 27 16.39 -8.00 -21.11
CA LEU A 27 15.27 -8.35 -20.26
C LEU A 27 15.56 -7.98 -18.80
N ALA A 28 16.78 -8.26 -18.32
CA ALA A 28 17.22 -7.88 -16.99
C ALA A 28 17.15 -6.35 -16.73
N ALA A 29 17.48 -5.54 -17.74
CA ALA A 29 17.39 -4.08 -17.63
C ALA A 29 15.92 -3.59 -17.58
N GLN A 30 15.06 -4.13 -18.45
CA GLN A 30 13.63 -3.80 -18.48
C GLN A 30 12.95 -4.16 -17.17
N VAL A 31 13.23 -5.34 -16.65
CA VAL A 31 12.69 -5.87 -15.42
C VAL A 31 13.11 -5.01 -14.22
N ARG A 32 14.37 -4.60 -14.13
CA ARG A 32 14.85 -3.71 -13.07
C ARG A 32 14.18 -2.34 -13.07
N SER A 33 13.75 -1.84 -14.23
CA SER A 33 13.05 -0.56 -14.34
C SER A 33 11.53 -0.67 -14.17
N ALA A 34 10.96 -1.87 -14.26
CA ALA A 34 9.51 -2.05 -14.32
C ALA A 34 8.79 -1.62 -13.04
N SER A 35 9.31 -1.97 -11.85
CA SER A 35 8.72 -1.54 -10.58
C SER A 35 8.80 -0.01 -10.38
N ARG A 36 9.89 0.61 -10.86
CA ARG A 36 10.02 2.08 -10.86
C ARG A 36 9.03 2.73 -11.82
N GLN A 37 8.86 2.17 -13.02
CA GLN A 37 7.88 2.67 -13.99
C GLN A 37 6.45 2.54 -13.47
N ALA A 38 6.11 1.44 -12.79
CA ALA A 38 4.81 1.28 -12.17
C ALA A 38 4.55 2.36 -11.10
N LEU A 39 5.53 2.63 -10.21
CA LEU A 39 5.41 3.72 -9.24
C LEU A 39 5.28 5.08 -9.93
N GLU A 40 6.10 5.37 -10.93
CA GLU A 40 6.05 6.63 -11.66
C GLU A 40 4.70 6.86 -12.36
N THR A 41 4.12 5.80 -12.95
CA THR A 41 2.79 5.83 -13.57
C THR A 41 1.71 6.16 -12.53
N MET A 42 1.75 5.53 -11.35
CA MET A 42 0.80 5.81 -10.27
C MET A 42 0.97 7.23 -9.71
N VAL A 43 2.20 7.70 -9.55
CA VAL A 43 2.49 9.09 -9.13
C VAL A 43 1.95 10.08 -10.16
N GLN A 44 2.18 9.83 -11.45
CA GLN A 44 1.65 10.69 -12.50
C GLN A 44 0.11 10.66 -12.52
N TYR A 45 -0.49 9.48 -12.37
CA TYR A 45 -1.95 9.34 -12.25
C TYR A 45 -2.51 10.18 -11.07
N CYS A 46 -1.86 10.12 -9.90
CA CYS A 46 -2.27 10.93 -8.75
C CYS A 46 -2.26 12.44 -9.06
N ILE A 47 -1.27 12.90 -9.83
CA ILE A 47 -1.14 14.31 -10.21
C ILE A 47 -2.20 14.70 -11.25
N ASP A 48 -2.40 13.87 -12.28
CA ASP A 48 -3.29 14.16 -13.40
C ASP A 48 -4.78 14.11 -12.99
N GLU A 49 -5.12 13.24 -12.04
CA GLU A 49 -6.49 13.02 -11.56
C GLU A 49 -6.82 13.79 -10.27
N ASP A 50 -5.93 14.68 -9.81
CA ASP A 50 -6.10 15.49 -8.59
C ASP A 50 -6.47 14.62 -7.38
N VAL A 51 -5.68 13.55 -7.16
CA VAL A 51 -5.86 12.60 -6.06
C VAL A 51 -5.45 13.27 -4.74
N ALA A 52 -6.31 13.24 -3.74
CA ALA A 52 -6.04 13.86 -2.43
C ALA A 52 -5.06 13.03 -1.58
N ALA A 53 -5.10 11.70 -1.69
CA ALA A 53 -4.23 10.81 -0.94
C ALA A 53 -3.77 9.60 -1.74
N PHE A 54 -2.53 9.16 -1.49
CA PHE A 54 -1.95 7.93 -2.01
C PHE A 54 -1.65 6.98 -0.85
N LEU A 55 -2.30 5.81 -0.83
CA LEU A 55 -2.14 4.79 0.21
C LEU A 55 -1.21 3.68 -0.28
N ILE A 56 -0.18 3.38 0.51
CA ILE A 56 0.78 2.30 0.26
C ILE A 56 0.66 1.29 1.40
N SER A 57 -0.03 0.17 1.14
CA SER A 57 -0.37 -0.81 2.17
C SER A 57 0.70 -1.89 2.36
N GLY A 58 1.96 -1.47 2.50
CA GLY A 58 3.10 -2.31 2.83
C GLY A 58 3.88 -2.83 1.63
N ASP A 59 5.04 -3.40 1.95
CA ASP A 59 6.00 -4.00 1.03
C ASP A 59 6.40 -3.06 -0.13
N LEU A 60 6.77 -1.83 0.26
CA LEU A 60 7.30 -0.82 -0.65
C LEU A 60 8.70 -1.20 -1.14
N TYR A 61 9.52 -1.80 -0.26
CA TYR A 61 10.85 -2.29 -0.56
C TYR A 61 10.89 -3.82 -0.65
N ASP A 62 11.90 -4.36 -1.32
CA ASP A 62 12.29 -5.76 -1.12
C ASP A 62 13.24 -5.85 0.08
N GLY A 63 12.98 -6.75 1.03
CA GLY A 63 13.55 -6.74 2.39
C GLY A 63 15.07 -6.64 2.52
N GLN A 64 15.84 -7.02 1.49
CA GLN A 64 17.30 -6.94 1.49
C GLN A 64 17.88 -5.82 0.60
N GLU A 65 17.02 -5.06 -0.08
CA GLU A 65 17.49 -3.96 -0.92
C GLU A 65 18.01 -2.81 -0.06
N ARG A 66 19.29 -2.43 -0.27
CA ARG A 66 19.99 -1.38 0.50
C ARG A 66 20.52 -0.26 -0.39
N SER A 67 19.93 -0.09 -1.56
CA SER A 67 20.42 0.88 -2.53
C SER A 67 20.02 2.31 -2.16
N ALA A 68 21.01 3.16 -1.91
CA ALA A 68 20.79 4.60 -1.79
C ALA A 68 20.15 5.21 -3.05
N LYS A 69 20.31 4.56 -4.23
CA LYS A 69 19.64 4.99 -5.46
C LYS A 69 18.14 4.73 -5.41
N THR A 70 17.71 3.61 -4.83
CA THR A 70 16.29 3.29 -4.62
C THR A 70 15.66 4.29 -3.66
N ALA A 71 16.35 4.60 -2.55
CA ALA A 71 15.94 5.61 -1.59
C ALA A 71 15.77 6.99 -2.23
N ALA A 72 16.78 7.46 -2.96
CA ALA A 72 16.74 8.75 -3.64
C ALA A 72 15.63 8.81 -4.72
N TYR A 73 15.41 7.71 -5.45
CA TYR A 73 14.34 7.61 -6.42
C TYR A 73 12.96 7.74 -5.75
N LEU A 74 12.73 6.99 -4.67
CA LEU A 74 11.48 7.08 -3.91
C LEU A 74 11.23 8.48 -3.38
N ALA A 75 12.24 9.08 -2.72
CA ALA A 75 12.14 10.45 -2.21
C ALA A 75 11.77 11.45 -3.32
N ALA A 76 12.37 11.32 -4.52
CA ALA A 76 12.02 12.17 -5.66
C ALA A 76 10.54 12.00 -6.08
N GLN A 77 10.00 10.78 -6.10
CA GLN A 77 8.59 10.56 -6.41
C GLN A 77 7.67 11.14 -5.34
N MET A 78 8.03 11.00 -4.06
CA MET A 78 7.26 11.60 -2.93
C MET A 78 7.28 13.13 -2.99
N HIS A 79 8.40 13.74 -3.39
CA HIS A 79 8.47 15.18 -3.63
C HIS A 79 7.57 15.65 -4.78
N ARG A 80 7.42 14.87 -5.86
CA ARG A 80 6.45 15.18 -6.93
C ARG A 80 5.03 15.23 -6.39
N LEU A 81 4.65 14.23 -5.57
CA LEU A 81 3.35 14.20 -4.90
C LEU A 81 3.17 15.39 -3.94
N ALA A 82 4.21 15.76 -3.17
CA ALA A 82 4.19 16.93 -2.30
C ALA A 82 3.92 18.22 -3.06
N GLN A 83 4.58 18.40 -4.21
CA GLN A 83 4.39 19.59 -5.07
C GLN A 83 2.97 19.67 -5.66
N ALA A 84 2.33 18.53 -5.87
CA ALA A 84 0.94 18.41 -6.32
C ALA A 84 -0.09 18.48 -5.16
N GLY A 85 0.34 18.59 -3.91
CA GLY A 85 -0.54 18.63 -2.74
C GLY A 85 -1.12 17.28 -2.32
N VAL A 86 -0.62 16.16 -2.88
CA VAL A 86 -1.06 14.80 -2.55
C VAL A 86 -0.45 14.36 -1.23
N GLN A 87 -1.28 13.94 -0.27
CA GLN A 87 -0.82 13.32 0.96
C GLN A 87 -0.51 11.83 0.73
N VAL A 88 0.55 11.33 1.32
CA VAL A 88 0.94 9.91 1.21
C VAL A 88 0.83 9.26 2.58
N PHE A 89 0.14 8.14 2.65
CA PHE A 89 0.02 7.32 3.85
C PHE A 89 0.65 5.96 3.59
N TYR A 90 1.57 5.57 4.45
CA TYR A 90 2.34 4.35 4.29
C TYR A 90 2.36 3.54 5.58
N ILE A 91 2.02 2.26 5.48
CA ILE A 91 2.28 1.25 6.52
C ILE A 91 3.39 0.32 6.06
N LYS A 92 4.26 -0.09 6.97
CA LYS A 92 5.31 -1.08 6.68
C LYS A 92 4.73 -2.48 6.67
N GLY A 93 5.06 -3.25 5.62
CA GLY A 93 4.82 -4.69 5.55
C GLY A 93 6.00 -5.48 6.13
N ASN A 94 6.01 -6.81 5.90
CA ASN A 94 7.05 -7.68 6.44
C ASN A 94 8.42 -7.49 5.77
N HIS A 95 8.47 -7.11 4.49
CA HIS A 95 9.71 -6.78 3.80
C HIS A 95 10.28 -5.42 4.25
N ASP A 96 9.42 -4.44 4.52
CA ASP A 96 9.83 -3.10 4.95
C ASP A 96 10.37 -3.11 6.38
N ALA A 97 9.80 -3.93 7.27
CA ALA A 97 10.19 -4.01 8.68
C ALA A 97 11.66 -4.45 8.87
N GLU A 98 12.20 -5.24 7.94
CA GLU A 98 13.60 -5.66 7.92
C GLU A 98 14.52 -4.71 7.13
N ASN A 99 13.95 -3.78 6.37
CA ASN A 99 14.75 -2.93 5.50
C ASN A 99 15.36 -1.77 6.28
N PRO A 100 16.71 -1.70 6.41
CA PRO A 100 17.37 -0.64 7.17
C PRO A 100 17.18 0.74 6.52
N ILE A 101 16.94 0.81 5.20
CA ILE A 101 16.73 2.07 4.48
C ILE A 101 15.37 2.67 4.80
N ALA A 102 14.35 1.86 5.10
CA ALA A 102 13.00 2.34 5.41
C ALA A 102 12.92 3.29 6.63
N GLY A 103 13.97 3.32 7.48
CA GLY A 103 14.10 4.23 8.62
C GLY A 103 15.08 5.40 8.43
N GLU A 104 15.86 5.40 7.34
CA GLU A 104 16.95 6.38 7.12
C GLU A 104 16.63 7.39 5.99
N ILE A 105 15.51 7.21 5.27
CA ILE A 105 15.14 8.12 4.17
C ILE A 105 14.48 9.36 4.74
N ASP A 106 15.01 10.52 4.38
CA ASP A 106 14.35 11.80 4.62
C ASP A 106 13.20 11.97 3.61
N LEU A 107 12.01 11.57 4.04
CA LEU A 107 10.79 11.70 3.24
C LEU A 107 10.17 13.10 3.43
N PRO A 108 9.57 13.71 2.41
CA PRO A 108 8.94 15.02 2.53
C PRO A 108 7.72 14.96 3.47
N SER A 109 7.36 16.12 4.03
CA SER A 109 6.34 16.25 5.08
C SER A 109 4.91 15.83 4.68
N ASN A 110 4.65 15.63 3.39
CA ASN A 110 3.39 15.07 2.91
C ASN A 110 3.28 13.54 3.09
N VAL A 111 4.37 12.86 3.50
CA VAL A 111 4.39 11.42 3.73
C VAL A 111 4.23 11.14 5.21
N HIS A 112 3.14 10.47 5.58
CA HIS A 112 2.90 9.95 6.91
C HIS A 112 3.19 8.44 6.94
N VAL A 113 4.19 8.03 7.70
CA VAL A 113 4.53 6.62 7.92
C VAL A 113 3.96 6.20 9.26
N PHE A 114 2.97 5.31 9.25
CA PHE A 114 2.39 4.78 10.48
C PHE A 114 3.40 3.91 11.25
N GLU A 115 3.31 3.94 12.57
CA GLU A 115 4.13 3.09 13.43
C GLU A 115 3.44 1.76 13.79
N GLY A 116 4.10 0.91 14.57
CA GLY A 116 3.58 -0.38 15.04
C GLY A 116 2.52 -0.30 16.15
N ARG A 117 1.95 0.87 16.39
CA ARG A 117 0.79 1.14 17.26
C ARG A 117 -0.33 1.75 16.43
N GLY A 118 -1.58 1.54 16.84
CA GLY A 118 -2.73 2.12 16.16
C GLY A 118 -2.72 3.65 16.20
N GLU A 119 -2.87 4.24 15.05
CA GLU A 119 -2.86 5.69 14.84
C GLU A 119 -3.90 6.05 13.79
N LYS A 120 -4.47 7.25 13.86
CA LYS A 120 -5.36 7.80 12.85
C LYS A 120 -4.97 9.24 12.50
N VAL A 121 -5.08 9.58 11.23
CA VAL A 121 -4.75 10.90 10.69
C VAL A 121 -5.92 11.41 9.85
N GLN A 122 -6.33 12.65 10.08
CA GLN A 122 -7.37 13.29 9.27
C GLN A 122 -6.78 13.73 7.92
N LEU A 123 -7.46 13.41 6.82
CA LEU A 123 -7.07 13.82 5.49
C LEU A 123 -7.49 15.26 5.21
N GLY A 124 -6.50 16.17 5.16
CA GLY A 124 -6.63 17.50 4.56
C GLY A 124 -7.85 18.34 4.98
N GLY A 125 -8.35 18.19 6.22
CA GLY A 125 -9.55 18.89 6.70
C GLY A 125 -10.88 18.30 6.21
N HIS A 126 -10.86 17.19 5.47
CA HIS A 126 -12.06 16.43 5.14
C HIS A 126 -12.57 15.64 6.36
N PRO A 127 -13.88 15.34 6.47
CA PRO A 127 -14.40 14.40 7.45
C PRO A 127 -14.04 12.95 7.04
N LEU A 128 -12.76 12.69 6.91
CA LEU A 128 -12.18 11.42 6.46
C LEU A 128 -10.89 11.16 7.23
N PHE A 129 -10.77 9.94 7.79
CA PHE A 129 -9.62 9.53 8.57
C PHE A 129 -8.97 8.29 7.97
N ILE A 130 -7.63 8.31 7.91
CA ILE A 130 -6.80 7.17 7.53
C ILE A 130 -6.24 6.57 8.82
N HIS A 131 -6.45 5.28 9.01
CA HIS A 131 -5.94 4.51 10.14
C HIS A 131 -4.88 3.53 9.65
N GLY A 132 -3.82 3.34 10.43
CA GLY A 132 -2.75 2.43 10.03
C GLY A 132 -2.02 1.82 11.22
N VAL A 133 -1.47 0.62 10.98
CA VAL A 133 -0.55 -0.09 11.86
C VAL A 133 0.52 -0.73 11.01
N SER A 134 1.79 -0.33 11.21
CA SER A 134 2.93 -0.94 10.56
C SER A 134 3.40 -2.20 11.28
N PHE A 135 4.01 -3.12 10.55
CA PHE A 135 4.81 -4.19 11.14
C PHE A 135 6.01 -3.58 11.87
N ARG A 136 6.32 -4.11 13.06
CA ARG A 136 7.55 -3.78 13.81
C ARG A 136 8.71 -4.68 13.41
N ASP A 137 8.37 -5.96 13.19
CA ASP A 137 9.29 -7.04 12.86
C ASP A 137 8.77 -7.77 11.63
N ARG A 138 9.64 -8.48 10.93
CA ARG A 138 9.25 -9.29 9.78
C ARG A 138 8.14 -10.28 10.11
N HIS A 139 8.20 -10.89 11.28
CA HIS A 139 7.21 -11.88 11.72
C HIS A 139 6.11 -11.21 12.52
N ALA A 140 4.87 -11.32 12.06
CA ALA A 140 3.68 -10.85 12.74
C ALA A 140 2.65 -12.00 12.81
N PRO A 141 2.88 -13.00 13.70
CA PRO A 141 2.02 -14.18 13.78
C PRO A 141 0.64 -13.88 14.37
N GLU A 142 0.48 -12.73 15.03
CA GLU A 142 -0.75 -12.31 15.68
C GLU A 142 -1.48 -11.25 14.83
N SER A 143 -2.82 -11.24 14.94
CA SER A 143 -3.64 -10.21 14.30
C SER A 143 -3.27 -8.81 14.80
N LEU A 144 -3.15 -7.86 13.87
CA LEU A 144 -2.97 -6.45 14.18
C LEU A 144 -4.29 -5.73 14.45
N LEU A 145 -5.44 -6.34 14.17
CA LEU A 145 -6.77 -5.72 14.32
C LEU A 145 -7.00 -5.10 15.71
N PRO A 146 -6.63 -5.74 16.84
CA PRO A 146 -6.82 -5.16 18.17
C PRO A 146 -6.02 -3.88 18.44
N LYS A 147 -5.04 -3.54 17.58
CA LYS A 147 -4.22 -2.34 17.74
C LYS A 147 -4.84 -1.09 17.11
N TYR A 148 -5.85 -1.26 16.24
CA TYR A 148 -6.48 -0.12 15.58
C TYR A 148 -7.26 0.73 16.57
N THR A 149 -7.17 2.05 16.40
CA THR A 149 -8.03 3.00 17.13
C THR A 149 -9.46 2.91 16.59
N ALA A 150 -10.43 3.18 17.44
CA ALA A 150 -11.83 3.18 17.02
C ALA A 150 -12.07 4.17 15.86
N PRO A 151 -12.95 3.83 14.92
CA PRO A 151 -13.37 4.73 13.84
C PRO A 151 -13.91 6.05 14.41
N GLU A 152 -13.68 7.16 13.67
CA GLU A 152 -14.16 8.48 14.04
C GLU A 152 -15.65 8.61 13.69
N PRO A 153 -16.52 8.88 14.68
CA PRO A 153 -17.97 8.96 14.43
C PRO A 153 -18.31 10.10 13.46
N GLY A 154 -19.19 9.83 12.48
CA GLY A 154 -19.66 10.82 11.52
C GLY A 154 -18.66 11.19 10.44
N ALA A 155 -17.57 10.46 10.32
CA ALA A 155 -16.56 10.59 9.27
C ALA A 155 -16.42 9.29 8.48
N VAL A 156 -15.82 9.36 7.30
CA VAL A 156 -15.37 8.17 6.55
C VAL A 156 -14.06 7.68 7.16
N ASN A 157 -14.00 6.39 7.45
CA ASN A 157 -12.85 5.75 8.08
C ASN A 157 -12.23 4.70 7.15
N ILE A 158 -11.01 4.95 6.70
CA ILE A 158 -10.23 4.05 5.85
C ILE A 158 -9.12 3.45 6.71
N ALA A 159 -9.05 2.12 6.79
CA ALA A 159 -8.00 1.43 7.53
C ALA A 159 -7.05 0.72 6.57
N MET A 160 -5.75 0.85 6.80
CA MET A 160 -4.69 0.22 6.03
C MET A 160 -4.10 -0.95 6.81
N MET A 161 -4.05 -2.16 6.22
CA MET A 161 -3.50 -3.35 6.88
C MET A 161 -2.70 -4.21 5.89
N HIS A 162 -1.50 -4.61 6.28
CA HIS A 162 -0.73 -5.62 5.57
C HIS A 162 -1.00 -6.98 6.22
N THR A 163 -1.63 -7.93 5.50
CA THR A 163 -2.14 -9.18 6.08
C THR A 163 -2.22 -10.32 5.07
N SER A 164 -1.91 -11.55 5.51
CA SER A 164 -2.11 -12.76 4.71
C SER A 164 -3.57 -13.20 4.62
N LEU A 165 -4.49 -12.55 5.34
CA LEU A 165 -5.84 -13.02 5.66
C LEU A 165 -5.86 -14.43 6.30
N ALA A 166 -6.86 -14.71 7.12
CA ALA A 166 -7.03 -16.04 7.71
C ALA A 166 -7.59 -17.01 6.66
N GLY A 167 -6.93 -18.17 6.48
CA GLY A 167 -7.36 -19.21 5.55
C GLY A 167 -6.71 -19.15 4.17
N ALA A 168 -5.74 -18.29 3.92
CA ALA A 168 -4.92 -18.35 2.72
C ALA A 168 -4.00 -19.58 2.81
N GLU A 169 -4.32 -20.63 2.02
CA GLU A 169 -3.51 -21.86 1.97
C GLU A 169 -2.13 -21.56 1.35
N GLY A 170 -1.08 -22.12 1.96
CA GLY A 170 0.28 -22.13 1.40
C GLY A 170 1.12 -20.87 1.68
N HIS A 171 0.67 -19.97 2.53
CA HIS A 171 1.43 -18.81 2.99
C HIS A 171 1.71 -18.86 4.49
N ASP A 172 2.88 -18.35 4.92
CA ASP A 172 3.15 -18.07 6.32
C ASP A 172 2.12 -17.06 6.84
N LEU A 173 1.71 -17.21 8.11
CA LEU A 173 0.72 -16.32 8.71
C LEU A 173 1.35 -14.98 9.06
N TYR A 174 0.95 -13.93 8.35
CA TYR A 174 1.34 -12.54 8.60
C TYR A 174 0.12 -11.73 9.00
N ALA A 175 0.08 -11.28 10.26
CA ALA A 175 -1.03 -10.50 10.83
C ALA A 175 -2.42 -11.06 10.46
N PRO A 176 -2.68 -12.36 10.69
CA PRO A 176 -3.87 -13.05 10.19
C PRO A 176 -5.14 -12.41 10.75
N VAL A 177 -6.13 -12.22 9.89
CA VAL A 177 -7.45 -11.68 10.24
C VAL A 177 -8.47 -12.24 9.26
N SER A 178 -9.68 -12.57 9.73
CA SER A 178 -10.74 -12.99 8.82
C SER A 178 -11.42 -11.79 8.15
N VAL A 179 -11.97 -12.00 6.96
CA VAL A 179 -12.79 -10.97 6.30
C VAL A 179 -13.98 -10.57 7.17
N GLY A 180 -14.58 -11.53 7.91
CA GLY A 180 -15.68 -11.27 8.83
C GLY A 180 -15.28 -10.32 9.98
N ASP A 181 -14.07 -10.46 10.55
CA ASP A 181 -13.56 -9.58 11.59
C ASP A 181 -13.34 -8.16 11.06
N LEU A 182 -12.81 -8.03 9.82
CA LEU A 182 -12.64 -6.73 9.16
C LEU A 182 -13.98 -6.04 8.92
N VAL A 183 -14.96 -6.78 8.40
CA VAL A 183 -16.34 -6.27 8.18
C VAL A 183 -16.97 -5.80 9.47
N GLY A 184 -16.76 -6.53 10.58
CA GLY A 184 -17.32 -6.20 11.91
C GLY A 184 -16.61 -5.06 12.64
N ALA A 185 -15.46 -4.59 12.16
CA ALA A 185 -14.62 -3.63 12.88
C ALA A 185 -15.10 -2.16 12.76
N GLY A 186 -16.11 -1.87 11.92
CA GLY A 186 -16.76 -0.56 11.82
C GLY A 186 -16.04 0.46 10.92
N PHE A 187 -15.08 0.04 10.10
CA PHE A 187 -14.45 0.87 9.08
C PHE A 187 -15.24 0.81 7.77
N ASP A 188 -15.16 1.86 6.96
CA ASP A 188 -15.87 1.96 5.68
C ASP A 188 -15.08 1.32 4.53
N TYR A 189 -13.74 1.31 4.65
CA TYR A 189 -12.82 0.72 3.67
C TYR A 189 -11.59 0.12 4.36
N TRP A 190 -11.21 -1.09 3.95
CA TRP A 190 -9.95 -1.72 4.29
C TRP A 190 -9.01 -1.75 3.09
N ALA A 191 -7.93 -0.99 3.17
CA ALA A 191 -6.84 -0.95 2.22
C ALA A 191 -5.81 -2.03 2.59
N LEU A 192 -5.94 -3.22 2.01
CA LEU A 192 -5.09 -4.36 2.34
C LEU A 192 -3.81 -4.40 1.48
N GLY A 193 -2.81 -5.16 1.93
CA GLY A 193 -1.61 -5.54 1.19
C GLY A 193 -1.14 -6.93 1.60
N HIS A 194 -0.05 -7.44 1.01
CA HIS A 194 0.61 -8.72 1.20
C HIS A 194 0.29 -9.78 0.14
N ILE A 195 -0.93 -9.89 -0.34
CA ILE A 195 -1.29 -10.86 -1.37
C ILE A 195 -1.20 -10.18 -2.73
N HIS A 196 -0.30 -10.68 -3.57
CA HIS A 196 0.05 -10.07 -4.86
C HIS A 196 -1.07 -10.16 -5.92
N LYS A 197 -2.12 -10.91 -5.64
CA LYS A 197 -3.30 -11.05 -6.50
C LYS A 197 -4.41 -10.10 -6.06
N ARG A 198 -4.92 -9.30 -7.00
CA ARG A 198 -6.07 -8.42 -6.76
C ARG A 198 -7.31 -9.23 -6.36
N ALA A 199 -8.02 -8.77 -5.33
CA ALA A 199 -9.30 -9.31 -4.90
C ALA A 199 -10.13 -8.25 -4.16
N VAL A 200 -11.45 -8.23 -4.42
CA VAL A 200 -12.44 -7.55 -3.59
C VAL A 200 -13.12 -8.61 -2.74
N HIS A 201 -12.89 -8.56 -1.43
CA HIS A 201 -13.39 -9.56 -0.47
C HIS A 201 -14.75 -9.18 0.12
N SER A 202 -15.08 -7.88 0.12
CA SER A 202 -16.38 -7.33 0.53
C SER A 202 -16.59 -5.97 -0.14
N GLU A 203 -17.84 -5.62 -0.40
CA GLU A 203 -18.24 -4.31 -0.93
C GLU A 203 -18.99 -3.46 0.12
N THR A 204 -19.36 -4.06 1.26
CA THR A 204 -20.07 -3.36 2.35
C THR A 204 -19.69 -3.95 3.70
N PRO A 205 -18.77 -3.29 4.45
CA PRO A 205 -17.81 -2.28 3.97
C PRO A 205 -16.85 -2.84 2.91
N TRP A 206 -16.15 -1.96 2.22
CA TRP A 206 -15.15 -2.39 1.23
C TRP A 206 -13.95 -3.05 1.91
N VAL A 207 -13.58 -4.25 1.45
CA VAL A 207 -12.36 -4.95 1.85
C VAL A 207 -11.60 -5.32 0.58
N VAL A 208 -10.51 -4.60 0.29
CA VAL A 208 -9.84 -4.67 -1.01
C VAL A 208 -8.36 -5.00 -0.85
N MET A 209 -7.95 -6.06 -1.53
CA MET A 209 -6.55 -6.39 -1.80
C MET A 209 -6.22 -5.87 -3.21
N PRO A 210 -5.35 -4.86 -3.37
CA PRO A 210 -5.10 -4.25 -4.69
C PRO A 210 -4.27 -5.17 -5.58
N GLY A 211 -3.57 -6.14 -4.97
CA GLY A 211 -2.51 -6.90 -5.61
C GLY A 211 -1.22 -6.06 -5.73
N MET A 212 -0.31 -6.51 -6.55
CA MET A 212 0.94 -5.79 -6.82
C MET A 212 0.88 -5.07 -8.18
N PRO A 213 1.47 -3.87 -8.30
CA PRO A 213 1.45 -3.09 -9.55
C PRO A 213 2.44 -3.61 -10.61
N GLN A 214 3.40 -4.46 -10.22
CA GLN A 214 4.39 -5.08 -11.11
C GLN A 214 4.72 -6.49 -10.65
N GLY A 215 4.49 -7.49 -11.49
CA GLY A 215 4.85 -8.89 -11.20
C GLY A 215 6.35 -9.09 -11.03
N ARG A 216 6.74 -9.96 -10.09
CA ARG A 216 8.14 -10.29 -9.73
C ARG A 216 8.63 -11.59 -10.34
N ASP A 217 7.72 -12.46 -10.72
CA ASP A 217 8.03 -13.73 -11.38
C ASP A 217 6.96 -14.12 -12.42
N ILE A 218 7.19 -15.23 -13.10
CA ILE A 218 6.31 -15.70 -14.18
C ILE A 218 4.93 -16.14 -13.67
N GLY A 219 4.82 -16.55 -12.42
CA GLY A 219 3.55 -16.93 -11.78
C GLY A 219 2.63 -15.74 -11.50
N GLU A 220 3.19 -14.53 -11.53
CA GLU A 220 2.48 -13.27 -11.31
C GLU A 220 2.18 -12.52 -12.62
N ALA A 221 2.15 -13.24 -13.74
CA ALA A 221 1.82 -12.66 -15.05
C ALA A 221 0.35 -12.20 -15.10
N GLY A 222 0.06 -11.28 -16.01
CA GLY A 222 -1.28 -10.75 -16.26
C GLY A 222 -1.39 -9.24 -15.99
N PRO A 223 -2.60 -8.68 -16.16
CA PRO A 223 -2.86 -7.26 -15.90
C PRO A 223 -2.48 -6.87 -14.47
N LYS A 224 -1.98 -5.67 -14.31
CA LYS A 224 -1.61 -5.06 -13.05
C LYS A 224 -2.34 -3.73 -12.90
N SER A 225 -2.69 -3.37 -11.68
CA SER A 225 -3.53 -2.21 -11.42
C SER A 225 -3.28 -1.64 -10.04
N ALA A 226 -3.82 -0.45 -9.81
CA ALA A 226 -4.08 0.11 -8.51
C ALA A 226 -5.61 0.22 -8.28
N THR A 227 -6.02 0.64 -7.10
CA THR A 227 -7.43 0.84 -6.77
C THR A 227 -7.69 2.31 -6.54
N LEU A 228 -8.61 2.90 -7.31
CA LEU A 228 -9.10 4.25 -7.08
C LEU A 228 -10.36 4.19 -6.21
N LEU A 229 -10.32 4.88 -5.07
CA LEU A 229 -11.49 5.17 -4.25
C LEU A 229 -11.99 6.56 -4.59
N THR A 230 -13.29 6.69 -4.76
CA THR A 230 -13.96 8.00 -4.86
C THR A 230 -14.95 8.12 -3.72
N VAL A 231 -14.75 9.13 -2.87
CA VAL A 231 -15.62 9.41 -1.73
C VAL A 231 -16.50 10.60 -2.07
N GLU A 232 -17.82 10.39 -2.12
CA GLU A 232 -18.81 11.42 -2.36
C GLU A 232 -19.91 11.37 -1.32
N ARG A 233 -20.13 12.47 -0.58
CA ARG A 233 -21.17 12.58 0.45
C ARG A 233 -21.12 11.48 1.52
N GLY A 234 -19.90 10.96 1.80
CA GLY A 234 -19.69 9.88 2.76
C GLY A 234 -19.82 8.46 2.19
N GLU A 235 -20.19 8.31 0.92
CA GLU A 235 -20.22 7.02 0.22
C GLU A 235 -18.94 6.78 -0.54
N ILE A 236 -18.47 5.52 -0.52
CA ILE A 236 -17.25 5.09 -1.23
C ILE A 236 -17.64 4.27 -2.46
N SER A 237 -17.13 4.67 -3.61
CA SER A 237 -17.08 3.84 -4.81
C SER A 237 -15.65 3.45 -5.14
N VAL A 238 -15.48 2.27 -5.74
CA VAL A 238 -14.18 1.66 -6.01
C VAL A 238 -14.07 1.28 -7.47
N SER A 239 -12.95 1.63 -8.10
CA SER A 239 -12.62 1.24 -9.47
C SER A 239 -11.17 0.76 -9.58
N GLU A 240 -10.92 -0.08 -10.56
CA GLU A 240 -9.58 -0.52 -10.97
C GLU A 240 -9.00 0.46 -12.00
N VAL A 241 -7.73 0.86 -11.81
CA VAL A 241 -7.01 1.81 -12.67
C VAL A 241 -5.58 1.34 -12.97
#